data_27ab1f7e53b12a6020d0b4d58f2bf9f0
#
_entry.id   27ab1f7e53b12a6020d0b4d58f2bf9f0
#
_cell.length_a   1.000
_cell.length_b   1.000
_cell.length_c   1.000
_cell.angle_alpha   90.00
_cell.angle_beta   90.00
_cell.angle_gamma   90.00
#
_symmetry.space_group_name_H-M   'P 1'
#
loop_
_entity.id
_entity.type
_entity.pdbx_description
1 polymer ?
#
loop_
_entity_poly.entity_id
_entity_poly.type
_entity_poly.pdbx_seq_one_letter_code
_entity_poly.pdbx_strand_id
1 'polypeptide(L)'
;ESSSSDSESTNAIDAVAGGTRQAVVAIDTDNEFMELKFGNSSTSATNYIAALFAQMNVIFARDLDPNLVQGTVILRPSSVTDPYPSTSNTDVDDQLDELGIWWRDNQSFVARAFVLLLSGKSQYAEESLGVAWLGSSGIYCSATGTGGSTNIYGHYSLNRVFLFNGAT
;
A
#
# COMPACT_ATOMS: atom_id res chain seq x y z
N GLU A 1 -12.70 62.79 19.09
CA GLU A 1 -13.23 61.98 18.00
C GLU A 1 -12.12 61.04 17.52
N SER A 2 -12.14 59.86 18.04
CA SER A 2 -11.23 58.79 17.61
C SER A 2 -12.04 57.77 16.80
N SER A 3 -11.79 57.71 15.50
CA SER A 3 -12.35 56.67 14.65
C SER A 3 -11.46 55.44 14.72
N SER A 4 -11.95 54.39 15.33
CA SER A 4 -11.37 53.05 15.26
C SER A 4 -11.73 52.43 13.92
N SER A 5 -10.72 52.17 13.10
CA SER A 5 -10.85 51.38 11.90
C SER A 5 -10.72 49.91 12.28
N ASP A 6 -11.86 49.22 12.31
CA ASP A 6 -11.91 47.78 12.38
C ASP A 6 -11.38 47.19 11.05
N SER A 7 -10.17 46.66 11.10
CA SER A 7 -9.65 45.82 10.02
C SER A 7 -10.24 44.44 10.14
N GLU A 8 -11.31 44.16 9.40
CA GLU A 8 -11.77 42.82 9.14
C GLU A 8 -10.66 42.01 8.47
N SER A 9 -10.09 41.11 9.25
CA SER A 9 -9.23 40.05 8.72
C SER A 9 -10.12 39.08 7.96
N THR A 10 -10.28 39.30 6.67
CA THR A 10 -10.82 38.29 5.78
C THR A 10 -9.84 37.14 5.71
N ASN A 11 -10.09 36.06 6.47
CA ASN A 11 -9.49 34.76 6.23
C ASN A 11 -9.97 34.32 4.86
N ALA A 12 -9.25 34.69 3.82
CA ALA A 12 -9.34 34.02 2.53
C ALA A 12 -8.89 32.58 2.76
N ILE A 13 -9.86 31.67 2.86
CA ILE A 13 -9.61 30.27 2.62
C ILE A 13 -9.21 30.21 1.16
N ASP A 14 -7.91 30.19 0.89
CA ASP A 14 -7.40 29.86 -0.42
C ASP A 14 -8.02 28.51 -0.80
N ALA A 15 -8.99 28.55 -1.68
CA ALA A 15 -9.47 27.38 -2.38
C ALA A 15 -8.25 26.86 -3.13
N VAL A 16 -7.60 25.85 -2.58
CA VAL A 16 -6.54 25.12 -3.25
C VAL A 16 -7.13 24.68 -4.59
N ALA A 17 -6.71 25.36 -5.66
CA ALA A 17 -7.08 25.03 -7.02
C ALA A 17 -6.84 23.53 -7.18
N GLY A 18 -7.86 22.78 -7.58
CA GLY A 18 -7.96 21.32 -7.55
C GLY A 18 -6.76 20.58 -8.15
N GLY A 19 -5.71 20.44 -7.37
CA GLY A 19 -4.65 19.51 -7.63
C GLY A 19 -5.18 18.12 -7.30
N THR A 20 -5.16 17.22 -8.27
CA THR A 20 -5.53 15.83 -8.07
C THR A 20 -4.71 15.29 -6.89
N ARG A 21 -5.38 14.87 -5.82
CA ARG A 21 -4.71 14.27 -4.67
C ARG A 21 -4.02 12.99 -5.11
N GLN A 22 -2.80 12.78 -4.67
CA GLN A 22 -2.02 11.60 -5.02
C GLN A 22 -1.64 10.83 -3.75
N ALA A 23 -1.79 9.51 -3.79
CA ALA A 23 -1.28 8.62 -2.78
C ALA A 23 -0.19 7.72 -3.41
N VAL A 24 1.05 7.91 -2.99
CA VAL A 24 2.17 7.08 -3.45
C VAL A 24 2.14 5.75 -2.71
N VAL A 25 2.00 4.66 -3.45
CA VAL A 25 1.93 3.30 -2.91
C VAL A 25 3.24 2.57 -3.21
N ALA A 26 3.92 2.14 -2.16
CA ALA A 26 5.03 1.21 -2.32
C ALA A 26 4.48 -0.22 -2.44
N ILE A 27 5.06 -1.01 -3.32
CA ILE A 27 4.62 -2.37 -3.61
C ILE A 27 5.77 -3.32 -3.24
N ASP A 28 5.43 -4.39 -2.52
CA ASP A 28 6.31 -5.50 -2.27
C ASP A 28 5.66 -6.81 -2.74
N THR A 29 6.45 -7.84 -2.97
CA THR A 29 5.96 -9.17 -3.35
C THR A 29 6.62 -10.22 -2.50
N ASP A 30 6.02 -11.40 -2.38
CA ASP A 30 6.70 -12.59 -1.87
C ASP A 30 7.24 -13.45 -3.03
N ASN A 31 7.97 -14.50 -2.67
CA ASN A 31 8.52 -15.43 -3.66
C ASN A 31 7.40 -16.18 -4.40
N GLU A 32 6.35 -16.57 -3.70
CA GLU A 32 5.21 -17.30 -4.25
C GLU A 32 4.46 -16.48 -5.30
N PHE A 33 4.29 -15.19 -5.10
CA PHE A 33 3.72 -14.31 -6.12
C PHE A 33 4.55 -14.30 -7.40
N MET A 34 5.86 -14.18 -7.26
CA MET A 34 6.76 -14.15 -8.41
C MET A 34 6.85 -15.50 -9.11
N GLU A 35 7.00 -16.58 -8.35
CA GLU A 35 7.20 -17.92 -8.90
C GLU A 35 5.92 -18.50 -9.48
N LEU A 36 4.87 -18.58 -8.66
CA LEU A 36 3.65 -19.30 -9.03
C LEU A 36 2.83 -18.56 -10.09
N LYS A 37 2.82 -17.23 -10.04
CA LYS A 37 2.02 -16.43 -10.98
C LYS A 37 2.78 -16.04 -12.24
N PHE A 38 4.07 -15.77 -12.14
CA PHE A 38 4.85 -15.18 -13.24
C PHE A 38 6.09 -15.97 -13.64
N GLY A 39 6.33 -17.17 -13.05
CA GLY A 39 7.52 -17.94 -13.33
C GLY A 39 8.81 -17.14 -13.13
N ASN A 40 8.84 -16.29 -12.11
CA ASN A 40 9.93 -15.36 -11.80
C ASN A 40 10.21 -14.28 -12.86
N SER A 41 9.26 -14.02 -13.79
CA SER A 41 9.40 -12.97 -14.81
C SER A 41 9.09 -11.59 -14.22
N SER A 42 10.13 -10.80 -13.97
CA SER A 42 9.99 -9.43 -13.47
C SER A 42 9.18 -8.54 -14.44
N THR A 43 9.35 -8.72 -15.75
CA THR A 43 8.58 -7.97 -16.75
C THR A 43 7.09 -8.27 -16.66
N SER A 44 6.72 -9.54 -16.54
CA SER A 44 5.31 -9.94 -16.42
C SER A 44 4.69 -9.44 -15.12
N ALA A 45 5.41 -9.53 -14.01
CA ALA A 45 4.97 -9.03 -12.72
C ALA A 45 4.78 -7.50 -12.74
N THR A 46 5.73 -6.75 -13.31
CA THR A 46 5.62 -5.29 -13.43
C THR A 46 4.42 -4.89 -14.29
N ASN A 47 4.20 -5.56 -15.43
CA ASN A 47 3.05 -5.28 -16.29
C ASN A 47 1.72 -5.56 -15.57
N TYR A 48 1.66 -6.64 -14.79
CA TYR A 48 0.48 -6.94 -13.97
C TYR A 48 0.21 -5.85 -12.93
N ILE A 49 1.25 -5.41 -12.21
CA ILE A 49 1.13 -4.34 -11.20
C ILE A 49 0.66 -3.06 -11.87
N ALA A 50 1.21 -2.68 -13.02
CA ALA A 50 0.78 -1.50 -13.76
C ALA A 50 -0.70 -1.58 -14.19
N ALA A 51 -1.14 -2.73 -14.69
CA ALA A 51 -2.54 -2.96 -15.06
C ALA A 51 -3.47 -2.89 -13.84
N LEU A 52 -3.04 -3.44 -12.69
CA LEU A 52 -3.79 -3.37 -11.43
C LEU A 52 -4.00 -1.92 -11.00
N PHE A 53 -2.95 -1.09 -11.01
CA PHE A 53 -3.04 0.32 -10.67
C PHE A 53 -3.92 1.11 -11.63
N ALA A 54 -3.85 0.81 -12.93
CA ALA A 54 -4.73 1.43 -13.91
C ALA A 54 -6.21 1.14 -13.60
N GLN A 55 -6.54 -0.10 -13.26
CA GLN A 55 -7.90 -0.51 -12.90
C GLN A 55 -8.36 0.11 -11.57
N MET A 56 -7.50 0.10 -10.55
CA MET A 56 -7.81 0.75 -9.27
C MET A 56 -8.08 2.25 -9.46
N ASN A 57 -7.26 2.93 -10.25
CA ASN A 57 -7.42 4.36 -10.49
C ASN A 57 -8.74 4.72 -11.20
N VAL A 58 -9.31 3.83 -12.01
CA VAL A 58 -10.65 4.05 -12.56
C VAL A 58 -11.70 4.15 -11.44
N ILE A 59 -11.59 3.29 -10.44
CA ILE A 59 -12.51 3.26 -9.29
C ILE A 59 -12.24 4.46 -8.37
N PHE A 60 -10.98 4.69 -8.02
CA PHE A 60 -10.59 5.76 -7.11
C PHE A 60 -10.91 7.14 -7.67
N ALA A 61 -10.67 7.38 -8.96
CA ALA A 61 -11.02 8.64 -9.61
C ALA A 61 -12.52 8.89 -9.65
N ARG A 62 -13.32 7.82 -9.80
CA ARG A 62 -14.78 7.93 -9.79
C ARG A 62 -15.35 8.20 -8.40
N ASP A 63 -14.86 7.51 -7.39
CA ASP A 63 -15.52 7.41 -6.08
C ASP A 63 -14.85 8.25 -4.99
N LEU A 64 -13.54 8.54 -5.09
CA LEU A 64 -12.75 9.08 -3.99
C LEU A 64 -11.86 10.28 -4.35
N ASP A 65 -11.73 10.62 -5.64
CA ASP A 65 -10.91 11.73 -6.18
C ASP A 65 -9.35 11.53 -6.11
N PRO A 66 -8.71 10.79 -5.18
CA PRO A 66 -7.26 10.63 -5.23
C PRO A 66 -6.82 9.64 -6.33
N ASN A 67 -5.67 9.91 -6.93
CA ASN A 67 -4.95 8.96 -7.78
C ASN A 67 -3.93 8.17 -6.97
N LEU A 68 -3.92 6.86 -7.20
CA LEU A 68 -2.86 5.99 -6.69
C LEU A 68 -1.66 6.05 -7.64
N VAL A 69 -0.51 6.39 -7.11
CA VAL A 69 0.74 6.46 -7.88
C VAL A 69 1.64 5.31 -7.45
N GLN A 70 2.12 4.54 -8.39
CA GLN A 70 3.15 3.54 -8.12
C GLN A 70 4.41 4.24 -7.61
N GLY A 71 4.84 3.86 -6.41
CA GLY A 71 6.11 4.24 -5.83
C GLY A 71 7.18 3.17 -6.07
N THR A 72 7.96 2.90 -5.02
CA THR A 72 8.97 1.83 -5.01
C THR A 72 8.29 0.48 -5.19
N VAL A 73 8.82 -0.34 -6.10
CA VAL A 73 8.38 -1.72 -6.34
C VAL A 73 9.53 -2.67 -6.00
N ILE A 74 9.30 -3.59 -5.08
CA ILE A 74 10.26 -4.63 -4.71
C ILE A 74 9.70 -5.97 -5.20
N LEU A 75 10.34 -6.53 -6.22
CA LEU A 75 10.03 -7.85 -6.74
C LEU A 75 10.97 -8.87 -6.09
N ARG A 76 10.42 -9.97 -5.59
CA ARG A 76 11.17 -11.04 -4.92
C ARG A 76 11.07 -12.36 -5.67
N PRO A 77 11.82 -12.52 -6.79
CA PRO A 77 11.90 -13.82 -7.43
C PRO A 77 12.53 -14.84 -6.47
N SER A 78 12.30 -16.13 -6.70
CA SER A 78 12.78 -17.21 -5.82
C SER A 78 14.31 -17.27 -5.64
N SER A 79 15.06 -16.52 -6.43
CA SER A 79 16.50 -16.31 -6.24
C SER A 79 16.86 -15.29 -5.15
N VAL A 80 15.89 -14.57 -4.62
CA VAL A 80 16.05 -13.56 -3.57
C VAL A 80 15.43 -14.07 -2.28
N THR A 81 16.07 -13.78 -1.14
CA THR A 81 15.52 -14.15 0.16
C THR A 81 14.17 -13.48 0.40
N ASP A 82 13.17 -14.29 0.71
CA ASP A 82 11.86 -13.83 1.13
C ASP A 82 11.89 -13.48 2.62
N PRO A 83 11.58 -12.24 3.01
CA PRO A 83 11.51 -11.85 4.41
C PRO A 83 10.17 -12.19 5.07
N TYR A 84 9.26 -12.85 4.35
CA TYR A 84 7.92 -13.20 4.80
C TYR A 84 7.81 -14.72 5.01
N PRO A 85 8.36 -15.27 6.13
CA PRO A 85 8.44 -16.71 6.33
C PRO A 85 7.10 -17.37 6.66
N SER A 86 6.05 -16.59 7.00
CA SER A 86 4.73 -17.15 7.29
C SER A 86 4.24 -18.02 6.16
N THR A 87 3.84 -19.23 6.52
CA THR A 87 3.34 -20.22 5.55
C THR A 87 1.87 -19.96 5.22
N SER A 88 1.39 -20.62 4.17
CA SER A 88 -0.02 -20.56 3.77
C SER A 88 -1.03 -20.97 4.85
N ASN A 89 -0.57 -21.64 5.92
CA ASN A 89 -1.40 -22.06 7.06
C ASN A 89 -1.35 -21.05 8.23
N THR A 90 -0.56 -19.99 8.08
CA THR A 90 -0.42 -18.95 9.10
C THR A 90 -1.49 -17.89 8.88
N ASP A 91 -1.94 -17.28 9.95
CA ASP A 91 -2.87 -16.16 9.91
C ASP A 91 -2.35 -15.06 8.97
N VAL A 92 -3.25 -14.46 8.21
CA VAL A 92 -2.92 -13.32 7.35
C VAL A 92 -2.37 -12.13 8.15
N ASP A 93 -2.75 -12.03 9.42
CA ASP A 93 -2.28 -10.99 10.33
C ASP A 93 -0.78 -11.16 10.64
N ASP A 94 -0.30 -12.39 10.80
CA ASP A 94 1.14 -12.67 11.00
C ASP A 94 1.97 -12.19 9.80
N GLN A 95 1.48 -12.43 8.58
CA GLN A 95 2.15 -11.97 7.36
C GLN A 95 2.10 -10.44 7.22
N LEU A 96 1.02 -9.81 7.68
CA LEU A 96 0.90 -8.35 7.71
C LEU A 96 1.89 -7.74 8.73
N ASP A 97 2.08 -8.38 9.88
CA ASP A 97 3.06 -7.98 10.88
C ASP A 97 4.50 -8.10 10.34
N GLU A 98 4.81 -9.21 9.66
CA GLU A 98 6.12 -9.41 9.00
C GLU A 98 6.40 -8.30 7.98
N LEU A 99 5.41 -7.92 7.19
CA LEU A 99 5.52 -6.82 6.25
C LEU A 99 5.84 -5.51 6.97
N GLY A 100 5.09 -5.19 8.03
CA GLY A 100 5.29 -3.98 8.80
C GLY A 100 6.68 -3.92 9.45
N ILE A 101 7.13 -5.02 10.05
CA ILE A 101 8.45 -5.15 10.68
C ILE A 101 9.55 -4.96 9.63
N TRP A 102 9.47 -5.67 8.51
CA TRP A 102 10.52 -5.61 7.49
C TRP A 102 10.65 -4.20 6.88
N TRP A 103 9.52 -3.57 6.54
CA TRP A 103 9.51 -2.22 5.96
C TRP A 103 9.98 -1.15 6.94
N ARG A 104 9.64 -1.28 8.23
CA ARG A 104 10.16 -0.41 9.28
C ARG A 104 11.68 -0.48 9.36
N ASP A 105 12.23 -1.69 9.35
CA ASP A 105 13.64 -1.93 9.62
C ASP A 105 14.52 -1.70 8.38
N ASN A 106 13.99 -1.91 7.18
CA ASN A 106 14.79 -1.89 5.95
C ASN A 106 14.42 -0.77 4.98
N GLN A 107 13.21 -0.22 5.04
CA GLN A 107 12.67 0.73 4.04
C GLN A 107 12.01 1.96 4.70
N SER A 108 12.37 2.30 5.92
CA SER A 108 11.80 3.45 6.64
C SER A 108 12.02 4.80 5.93
N PHE A 109 13.06 4.89 5.10
CA PHE A 109 13.41 6.09 4.33
C PHE A 109 12.61 6.25 3.03
N VAL A 110 11.88 5.23 2.59
CA VAL A 110 11.08 5.29 1.36
C VAL A 110 9.81 6.10 1.59
N ALA A 111 9.70 7.24 0.89
CA ALA A 111 8.51 8.08 0.95
C ALA A 111 7.31 7.36 0.32
N ARG A 112 6.22 7.21 1.08
CA ARG A 112 5.02 6.51 0.66
C ARG A 112 3.81 6.89 1.52
N ALA A 113 2.62 6.73 0.97
CA ALA A 113 1.38 6.80 1.74
C ALA A 113 1.13 5.48 2.48
N PHE A 114 1.33 4.35 1.78
CA PHE A 114 1.20 3.01 2.36
C PHE A 114 1.99 1.97 1.54
N VAL A 115 2.10 0.77 2.09
CA VAL A 115 2.72 -0.39 1.45
C VAL A 115 1.65 -1.42 1.11
N LEU A 116 1.72 -1.96 -0.09
CA LEU A 116 0.90 -3.05 -0.57
C LEU A 116 1.78 -4.28 -0.79
N LEU A 117 1.56 -5.34 -0.02
CA LEU A 117 2.14 -6.65 -0.30
C LEU A 117 1.20 -7.42 -1.24
N LEU A 118 1.73 -7.88 -2.35
CA LEU A 118 1.09 -8.84 -3.24
C LEU A 118 1.68 -10.22 -2.96
N SER A 119 0.89 -11.09 -2.35
CA SER A 119 1.31 -12.42 -1.93
C SER A 119 0.73 -13.50 -2.85
N GLY A 120 1.57 -14.47 -3.23
CA GLY A 120 1.16 -15.65 -3.98
C GLY A 120 0.87 -16.86 -3.08
N LYS A 121 0.92 -16.70 -1.77
CA LYS A 121 0.64 -17.78 -0.82
C LYS A 121 -0.79 -18.25 -0.95
N SER A 122 -0.98 -19.57 -0.96
CA SER A 122 -2.30 -20.17 -1.17
C SER A 122 -3.21 -19.90 0.01
N GLN A 123 -4.49 -19.73 -0.30
CA GLN A 123 -5.55 -19.63 0.69
C GLN A 123 -6.03 -21.03 1.07
N TYR A 124 -6.15 -21.31 2.36
CA TYR A 124 -6.98 -22.39 2.87
C TYR A 124 -8.40 -21.86 3.15
N ALA A 125 -9.39 -22.73 3.04
CA ALA A 125 -10.80 -22.47 2.79
C ALA A 125 -11.55 -21.47 3.69
N GLU A 126 -10.92 -20.86 4.69
CA GLU A 126 -11.59 -19.97 5.65
C GLU A 126 -10.89 -18.61 5.83
N GLU A 127 -9.84 -18.32 5.05
CA GLU A 127 -9.04 -17.12 5.28
C GLU A 127 -9.36 -15.98 4.32
N SER A 128 -9.17 -14.77 4.80
CA SER A 128 -9.32 -13.54 4.04
C SER A 128 -8.40 -13.48 2.83
N LEU A 129 -8.89 -12.97 1.71
CA LEU A 129 -8.10 -12.70 0.51
C LEU A 129 -7.12 -11.54 0.69
N GLY A 130 -7.29 -10.77 1.74
CA GLY A 130 -6.43 -9.68 2.09
C GLY A 130 -6.81 -9.07 3.43
N VAL A 131 -5.86 -8.38 4.01
CA VAL A 131 -6.00 -7.71 5.30
C VAL A 131 -5.26 -6.37 5.24
N ALA A 132 -5.78 -5.40 5.97
CA ALA A 132 -5.14 -4.11 6.16
C ALA A 132 -5.45 -3.60 7.57
N TRP A 133 -4.53 -2.84 8.12
CA TRP A 133 -4.80 -2.16 9.38
C TRP A 133 -5.90 -1.12 9.20
N LEU A 134 -6.88 -1.14 10.08
CA LEU A 134 -7.86 -0.08 10.17
C LEU A 134 -7.20 1.17 10.76
N GLY A 135 -7.43 2.32 10.13
CA GLY A 135 -6.96 3.60 10.65
C GLY A 135 -7.62 3.93 11.97
N SER A 136 -6.88 3.77 13.07
CA SER A 136 -7.26 4.38 14.34
C SER A 136 -6.61 5.75 14.46
N SER A 137 -7.24 6.64 15.25
CA SER A 137 -6.73 8.01 15.44
C SER A 137 -5.27 8.01 15.91
N GLY A 138 -4.40 8.65 15.14
CA GLY A 138 -2.97 8.77 15.42
C GLY A 138 -2.05 7.79 14.67
N ILE A 139 -2.60 6.78 13.98
CA ILE A 139 -1.80 5.83 13.19
C ILE A 139 -1.70 6.30 11.73
N TYR A 140 -2.79 6.83 11.16
CA TYR A 140 -2.77 7.43 9.83
C TYR A 140 -2.45 8.93 9.90
N CYS A 141 -1.77 9.44 8.90
CA CYS A 141 -1.42 10.85 8.80
C CYS A 141 -0.49 11.34 9.92
N SER A 142 0.38 10.50 10.47
CA SER A 142 1.45 11.04 11.30
C SER A 142 2.32 11.95 10.44
N ALA A 143 2.70 13.12 10.97
CA ALA A 143 3.47 14.14 10.26
C ALA A 143 4.85 13.64 9.74
N THR A 144 5.26 12.46 10.11
CA THR A 144 6.47 11.82 9.63
C THR A 144 6.30 11.06 8.31
N GLY A 145 5.07 10.97 7.76
CA GLY A 145 4.78 10.43 6.41
C GLY A 145 5.22 8.99 6.13
N THR A 146 6.13 8.52 6.90
CA THR A 146 6.58 7.15 7.01
C THR A 146 5.94 6.65 8.28
N GLY A 147 5.13 5.64 8.22
CA GLY A 147 4.64 4.98 9.41
C GLY A 147 5.78 4.99 10.40
N GLY A 148 5.63 5.75 11.48
CA GLY A 148 6.76 6.17 12.30
C GLY A 148 7.68 5.00 12.55
N SER A 149 8.95 5.20 12.53
CA SER A 149 10.02 4.19 12.58
C SER A 149 9.87 3.12 13.66
N THR A 150 8.90 3.26 14.53
CA THR A 150 8.56 2.32 15.61
C THR A 150 7.22 1.62 15.43
N ASN A 151 6.39 2.05 14.45
CA ASN A 151 5.05 1.48 14.30
C ASN A 151 5.00 0.57 13.07
N ILE A 152 4.62 -0.68 13.30
CA ILE A 152 4.39 -1.68 12.25
C ILE A 152 2.93 -1.70 11.79
N TYR A 153 2.08 -0.85 12.37
CA TYR A 153 0.65 -0.79 12.10
C TYR A 153 0.27 0.41 11.24
N GLY A 154 -0.84 0.32 10.57
CA GLY A 154 -1.54 1.46 9.98
C GLY A 154 -1.27 1.76 8.51
N HIS A 155 -0.06 1.54 8.00
CA HIS A 155 0.32 1.89 6.63
C HIS A 155 0.60 0.67 5.75
N TYR A 156 0.09 -0.48 6.13
CA TYR A 156 0.38 -1.74 5.46
C TYR A 156 -0.90 -2.48 5.10
N SER A 157 -0.88 -3.07 3.93
CA SER A 157 -1.93 -3.95 3.45
C SER A 157 -1.32 -5.16 2.74
N LEU A 158 -1.98 -6.29 2.87
CA LEU A 158 -1.63 -7.53 2.22
C LEU A 158 -2.80 -7.96 1.35
N ASN A 159 -2.50 -8.37 0.11
CA ASN A 159 -3.49 -8.96 -0.79
C ASN A 159 -2.95 -10.24 -1.39
N ARG A 160 -3.67 -11.33 -1.22
CA ARG A 160 -3.35 -12.63 -1.80
C ARG A 160 -3.85 -12.68 -3.24
N VAL A 161 -2.94 -13.02 -4.14
CA VAL A 161 -3.21 -13.06 -5.58
C VAL A 161 -3.13 -14.50 -6.04
N PHE A 162 -4.29 -15.12 -6.24
CA PHE A 162 -4.38 -16.52 -6.63
C PHE A 162 -4.32 -16.70 -8.14
N LEU A 163 -3.77 -17.83 -8.57
CA LEU A 163 -4.16 -18.44 -9.84
C LEU A 163 -5.52 -19.10 -9.62
N PHE A 164 -6.55 -18.62 -10.27
CA PHE A 164 -7.80 -19.37 -10.37
C PHE A 164 -7.52 -20.63 -11.15
N ASN A 165 -7.41 -21.78 -10.46
CA ASN A 165 -7.38 -23.09 -11.08
C ASN A 165 -8.80 -23.37 -11.62
N GLY A 166 -9.11 -22.88 -12.80
CA GLY A 166 -10.46 -23.07 -13.35
C GLY A 166 -10.75 -22.34 -14.66
N ALA A 167 -9.82 -21.58 -15.19
CA ALA A 167 -9.92 -21.05 -16.55
C ALA A 167 -9.02 -21.89 -17.48
N THR A 168 -9.56 -22.98 -18.00
CA THR A 168 -9.09 -23.58 -19.26
C THR A 168 -9.66 -22.81 -20.42
#